data_91f284b4eac4158fa1f729c19a82f0cf
#
_entry.id   91f284b4eac4158fa1f729c19a82f0cf
#
_cell.length_a   1.000
_cell.length_b   1.000
_cell.length_c   1.000
_cell.angle_alpha   90.00
_cell.angle_beta   90.00
_cell.angle_gamma   90.00
#
_symmetry.space_group_name_H-M   'P 1'
#
loop_
_entity.id
_entity.type
_entity.pdbx_description
1 polymer ?
#
loop_
_entity_poly.entity_id
_entity_poly.type
_entity_poly.pdbx_seq_one_letter_code
_entity_poly.pdbx_strand_id
1 'polypeptide(L)'
;MLLDVLGLLSACSYALDCVEAELVHVSDKHAKRVAYMSVCMAEQLGISGESLQDLAACALLHDNALTQYIQEELHKDVANAPQASQVGIHCTLGEKNIQRLPFHTDVKNVILYHHENANGSGPFGKTWEEVPIFSRIIHLSDLLDRAYGAKGFTEDIFNKACGYLHQNEGTVVDEECVDAFLQAFPLPHFLTLGEDSF
;
A
#
# COMPACT_ATOMS: atom_id res chain seq x y z
N MET A 1 8.55 -29.33 -8.65
CA MET A 1 7.47 -28.61 -7.93
C MET A 1 7.93 -27.17 -7.88
N LEU A 2 7.31 -26.28 -8.64
CA LEU A 2 7.58 -24.84 -8.55
C LEU A 2 6.87 -24.32 -7.29
N LEU A 3 7.59 -23.62 -6.44
CA LEU A 3 7.01 -22.98 -5.25
C LEU A 3 6.24 -21.74 -5.73
N ASP A 4 4.95 -21.67 -5.42
CA ASP A 4 4.16 -20.47 -5.63
C ASP A 4 4.49 -19.45 -4.53
N VAL A 5 5.47 -18.59 -4.81
CA VAL A 5 5.96 -17.60 -3.86
C VAL A 5 4.88 -16.53 -3.58
N LEU A 6 4.17 -16.07 -4.60
CA LEU A 6 3.11 -15.07 -4.42
C LEU A 6 1.93 -15.63 -3.61
N GLY A 7 1.53 -16.89 -3.85
CA GLY A 7 0.52 -17.56 -3.04
C GLY A 7 0.94 -17.70 -1.57
N LEU A 8 2.21 -18.02 -1.32
CA LEU A 8 2.76 -18.07 0.03
C LEU A 8 2.76 -16.69 0.70
N LEU A 9 3.22 -15.66 0.00
CA LEU A 9 3.21 -14.27 0.51
C LEU A 9 1.78 -13.79 0.77
N SER A 10 0.83 -14.12 -0.11
CA SER A 10 -0.59 -13.80 0.10
C SER A 10 -1.16 -14.48 1.36
N ALA A 11 -0.77 -15.72 1.64
CA ALA A 11 -1.18 -16.39 2.87
C ALA A 11 -0.56 -15.75 4.12
N CYS A 12 0.71 -15.35 4.05
CA CYS A 12 1.38 -14.62 5.13
C CYS A 12 0.75 -13.24 5.36
N SER A 13 0.46 -12.49 4.29
CA SER A 13 -0.18 -11.17 4.42
C SER A 13 -1.58 -11.27 5.04
N TYR A 14 -2.33 -12.32 4.73
CA TYR A 14 -3.62 -12.54 5.38
C TYR A 14 -3.51 -12.71 6.90
N ALA A 15 -2.47 -13.42 7.36
CA ALA A 15 -2.23 -13.54 8.80
C ALA A 15 -1.86 -12.18 9.44
N LEU A 16 -1.12 -11.33 8.72
CA LEU A 16 -0.84 -9.95 9.16
C LEU A 16 -2.12 -9.11 9.17
N ASP A 17 -2.92 -9.14 8.11
CA ASP A 17 -4.22 -8.45 8.05
C ASP A 17 -5.13 -8.78 9.25
N CYS A 18 -5.17 -10.05 9.69
CA CYS A 18 -5.95 -10.44 10.86
C CYS A 18 -5.45 -9.75 12.16
N VAL A 19 -4.14 -9.59 12.30
CA VAL A 19 -3.55 -8.90 13.46
C VAL A 19 -3.80 -7.39 13.37
N GLU A 20 -3.66 -6.82 12.20
CA GLU A 20 -3.87 -5.39 11.96
C GLU A 20 -5.34 -4.97 12.11
N ALA A 21 -6.28 -5.82 11.72
CA ALA A 21 -7.70 -5.60 11.94
C ALA A 21 -8.02 -5.42 13.43
N GLU A 22 -7.39 -6.22 14.30
CA GLU A 22 -7.55 -6.12 15.76
C GLU A 22 -6.83 -4.91 16.38
N LEU A 23 -5.66 -4.54 15.85
CA LEU A 23 -4.79 -3.52 16.46
C LEU A 23 -5.05 -2.10 15.94
N VAL A 24 -5.28 -1.96 14.64
CA VAL A 24 -5.41 -0.64 13.96
C VAL A 24 -6.71 -0.47 13.19
N HIS A 25 -7.62 -1.43 13.31
CA HIS A 25 -8.97 -1.38 12.75
C HIS A 25 -9.03 -1.20 11.21
N VAL A 26 -8.05 -1.73 10.48
CA VAL A 26 -8.16 -1.88 9.03
C VAL A 26 -9.18 -2.97 8.68
N SER A 27 -9.75 -2.90 7.48
CA SER A 27 -10.66 -3.94 7.01
C SER A 27 -9.89 -5.23 6.70
N ASP A 28 -10.55 -6.37 6.88
CA ASP A 28 -9.99 -7.66 6.47
C ASP A 28 -9.60 -7.66 4.97
N LYS A 29 -8.62 -8.46 4.60
CA LYS A 29 -8.05 -8.52 3.24
C LYS A 29 -7.44 -7.20 2.74
N HIS A 30 -7.07 -6.29 3.64
CA HIS A 30 -6.47 -5.00 3.31
C HIS A 30 -5.29 -5.15 2.34
N ALA A 31 -4.25 -5.89 2.73
CA ALA A 31 -3.06 -6.07 1.90
C ALA A 31 -3.36 -6.69 0.53
N LYS A 32 -4.36 -7.57 0.44
CA LYS A 32 -4.78 -8.15 -0.86
C LYS A 32 -5.40 -7.11 -1.78
N ARG A 33 -6.28 -6.23 -1.26
CA ARG A 33 -6.88 -5.16 -2.08
C ARG A 33 -5.85 -4.12 -2.48
N VAL A 34 -4.94 -3.75 -1.58
CA VAL A 34 -3.80 -2.88 -1.89
C VAL A 34 -2.96 -3.48 -3.01
N ALA A 35 -2.61 -4.78 -2.93
CA ALA A 35 -1.83 -5.46 -3.96
C ALA A 35 -2.58 -5.53 -5.30
N TYR A 36 -3.88 -5.84 -5.28
CA TYR A 36 -4.68 -5.91 -6.49
C TYR A 36 -4.81 -4.54 -7.17
N MET A 37 -5.13 -3.48 -6.42
CA MET A 37 -5.18 -2.12 -6.97
C MET A 37 -3.82 -1.70 -7.54
N SER A 38 -2.73 -2.03 -6.84
CA SER A 38 -1.37 -1.72 -7.28
C SER A 38 -1.02 -2.42 -8.61
N VAL A 39 -1.36 -3.70 -8.74
CA VAL A 39 -1.13 -4.47 -9.98
C VAL A 39 -1.92 -3.87 -11.14
N CYS A 40 -3.22 -3.60 -10.96
CA CYS A 40 -4.05 -3.03 -12.01
C CYS A 40 -3.57 -1.63 -12.47
N MET A 41 -3.12 -0.78 -11.55
CA MET A 41 -2.51 0.51 -11.90
C MET A 41 -1.18 0.33 -12.63
N ALA A 42 -0.33 -0.57 -12.15
CA ALA A 42 0.98 -0.83 -12.76
C ALA A 42 0.85 -1.32 -14.21
N GLU A 43 -0.15 -2.13 -14.53
CA GLU A 43 -0.45 -2.55 -15.90
C GLU A 43 -0.80 -1.36 -16.80
N GLN A 44 -1.54 -0.35 -16.29
CA GLN A 44 -1.81 0.89 -17.04
C GLN A 44 -0.53 1.71 -17.29
N LEU A 45 0.42 1.64 -16.37
CA LEU A 45 1.74 2.28 -16.47
C LEU A 45 2.74 1.46 -17.32
N GLY A 46 2.32 0.33 -17.91
CA GLY A 46 3.16 -0.53 -18.75
C GLY A 46 4.14 -1.41 -17.96
N ILE A 47 3.99 -1.52 -16.65
CA ILE A 47 4.79 -2.42 -15.80
C ILE A 47 4.26 -3.84 -15.99
N SER A 48 5.15 -4.79 -16.24
CA SER A 48 4.78 -6.18 -16.54
C SER A 48 5.88 -7.17 -16.14
N GLY A 49 5.60 -8.48 -16.26
CA GLY A 49 6.57 -9.55 -16.01
C GLY A 49 7.06 -9.61 -14.57
N GLU A 50 8.37 -9.75 -14.38
CA GLU A 50 9.00 -9.87 -13.06
C GLU A 50 8.81 -8.61 -12.19
N SER A 51 8.85 -7.42 -12.79
CA SER A 51 8.60 -6.16 -12.08
C SER A 51 7.17 -6.09 -11.50
N LEU A 52 6.18 -6.62 -12.21
CA LEU A 52 4.80 -6.67 -11.72
C LEU A 52 4.66 -7.66 -10.56
N GLN A 53 5.37 -8.79 -10.62
CA GLN A 53 5.40 -9.76 -9.52
C GLN A 53 6.06 -9.18 -8.26
N ASP A 54 7.16 -8.46 -8.43
CA ASP A 54 7.85 -7.79 -7.32
C ASP A 54 7.00 -6.68 -6.71
N LEU A 55 6.29 -5.90 -7.52
CA LEU A 55 5.32 -4.92 -7.00
C LEU A 55 4.21 -5.59 -6.20
N ALA A 56 3.62 -6.68 -6.71
CA ALA A 56 2.59 -7.42 -6.00
C ALA A 56 3.10 -7.93 -4.64
N ALA A 57 4.33 -8.47 -4.61
CA ALA A 57 4.97 -8.92 -3.37
C ALA A 57 5.23 -7.77 -2.39
N CYS A 58 5.73 -6.63 -2.87
CA CYS A 58 5.91 -5.43 -2.04
C CYS A 58 4.58 -4.92 -1.48
N ALA A 59 3.53 -4.87 -2.30
CA ALA A 59 2.20 -4.41 -1.88
C ALA A 59 1.56 -5.35 -0.85
N LEU A 60 1.72 -6.68 -1.00
CA LEU A 60 1.28 -7.65 0.01
C LEU A 60 2.02 -7.50 1.34
N LEU A 61 3.24 -6.99 1.32
CA LEU A 61 4.12 -6.89 2.48
C LEU A 61 4.37 -5.44 2.93
N HIS A 62 3.62 -4.45 2.44
CA HIS A 62 3.93 -3.05 2.70
C HIS A 62 3.93 -2.71 4.21
N ASP A 63 3.03 -3.30 4.98
CA ASP A 63 2.91 -3.15 6.43
C ASP A 63 3.52 -4.33 7.23
N ASN A 64 4.47 -5.10 6.64
CA ASN A 64 5.05 -6.30 7.24
C ASN A 64 5.71 -6.12 8.61
N ALA A 65 6.00 -4.90 9.01
CA ALA A 65 6.62 -4.56 10.29
C ALA A 65 5.66 -3.85 11.27
N LEU A 66 4.40 -3.64 10.90
CA LEU A 66 3.45 -2.89 11.74
C LEU A 66 3.23 -3.59 13.09
N THR A 67 3.05 -4.90 13.09
CA THR A 67 2.92 -5.69 14.32
C THR A 67 4.15 -5.59 15.23
N GLN A 68 5.35 -5.67 14.64
CA GLN A 68 6.60 -5.51 15.37
C GLN A 68 6.70 -4.11 15.98
N TYR A 69 6.38 -3.10 15.21
CA TYR A 69 6.36 -1.72 15.65
C TYR A 69 5.40 -1.53 16.84
N ILE A 70 4.17 -2.02 16.74
CA ILE A 70 3.17 -1.90 17.82
C ILE A 70 3.66 -2.61 19.09
N GLN A 71 4.27 -3.79 18.99
CA GLN A 71 4.83 -4.50 20.14
C GLN A 71 5.97 -3.71 20.80
N GLU A 72 6.88 -3.14 20.02
CA GLU A 72 7.97 -2.32 20.55
C GLU A 72 7.46 -1.05 21.22
N GLU A 73 6.39 -0.47 20.71
CA GLU A 73 5.79 0.75 21.28
C GLU A 73 4.94 0.48 22.52
N LEU A 74 4.24 -0.65 22.61
CA LEU A 74 3.53 -1.05 23.83
C LEU A 74 4.47 -1.22 25.05
N HIS A 75 5.77 -1.41 24.83
CA HIS A 75 6.79 -1.49 25.87
C HIS A 75 7.49 -0.15 26.19
N LYS A 76 7.18 0.91 25.43
CA LYS A 76 7.70 2.26 25.67
C LYS A 76 6.55 3.17 26.10
N ASP A 77 6.78 4.08 27.04
CA ASP A 77 5.84 5.15 27.39
C ASP A 77 5.66 6.15 26.22
N VAL A 78 4.84 5.78 25.21
CA VAL A 78 4.70 6.45 23.90
C VAL A 78 3.74 7.63 23.92
N ALA A 79 3.26 8.06 25.06
CA ALA A 79 2.29 9.15 25.16
C ALA A 79 2.76 10.49 24.51
N ASN A 80 4.00 10.60 24.04
CA ASN A 80 4.60 11.87 23.60
C ASN A 80 5.36 11.83 22.26
N ALA A 81 5.33 10.75 21.46
CA ALA A 81 6.00 10.75 20.15
C ALA A 81 5.13 11.41 19.07
N PRO A 82 5.66 12.29 18.19
CA PRO A 82 4.91 12.86 17.08
C PRO A 82 4.42 11.76 16.13
N GLN A 83 3.17 11.84 15.69
CA GLN A 83 2.52 10.82 14.85
C GLN A 83 3.28 10.53 13.54
N ALA A 84 3.90 11.54 12.93
CA ALA A 84 4.72 11.40 11.72
C ALA A 84 5.99 10.54 11.94
N SER A 85 6.60 10.57 13.15
CA SER A 85 7.77 9.74 13.47
C SER A 85 7.39 8.28 13.66
N GLN A 86 6.15 8.00 14.03
CA GLN A 86 5.62 6.65 14.24
C GLN A 86 5.48 5.91 12.90
N VAL A 87 4.93 6.58 11.89
CA VAL A 87 4.78 6.02 10.53
C VAL A 87 6.14 5.66 9.93
N GLY A 88 7.16 6.51 10.08
CA GLY A 88 8.50 6.25 9.55
C GLY A 88 9.20 5.02 10.16
N ILE A 89 8.84 4.60 11.39
CA ILE A 89 9.49 3.47 12.06
C ILE A 89 9.10 2.13 11.39
N HIS A 90 7.81 1.88 11.17
CA HIS A 90 7.40 0.62 10.52
C HIS A 90 7.89 0.53 9.07
N CYS A 91 7.94 1.67 8.34
CA CYS A 91 8.54 1.72 7.01
C CYS A 91 10.02 1.31 7.04
N THR A 92 10.79 1.83 8.01
CA THR A 92 12.22 1.51 8.16
C THR A 92 12.45 0.04 8.52
N LEU A 93 11.64 -0.51 9.41
CA LEU A 93 11.70 -1.92 9.80
C LEU A 93 11.26 -2.82 8.65
N GLY A 94 10.16 -2.47 7.99
CA GLY A 94 9.61 -3.22 6.85
C GLY A 94 10.58 -3.28 5.69
N GLU A 95 11.24 -2.18 5.35
CA GLU A 95 12.30 -2.15 4.34
C GLU A 95 13.43 -3.13 4.65
N LYS A 96 13.90 -3.19 5.90
CA LYS A 96 14.93 -4.15 6.32
C LYS A 96 14.47 -5.60 6.20
N ASN A 97 13.20 -5.86 6.50
CA ASN A 97 12.63 -7.20 6.44
C ASN A 97 12.61 -7.73 5.01
N ILE A 98 12.16 -6.90 4.05
CA ILE A 98 12.06 -7.32 2.64
C ILE A 98 13.41 -7.52 1.95
N GLN A 99 14.48 -6.87 2.40
CA GLN A 99 15.83 -7.04 1.83
C GLN A 99 16.35 -8.49 1.83
N ARG A 100 15.71 -9.38 2.59
CA ARG A 100 16.06 -10.81 2.66
C ARG A 100 15.27 -11.66 1.68
N LEU A 101 14.31 -11.09 0.98
CA LEU A 101 13.49 -11.80 0.01
C LEU A 101 14.11 -11.73 -1.38
N PRO A 102 13.96 -12.80 -2.19
CA PRO A 102 14.54 -12.90 -3.52
C PRO A 102 13.68 -12.17 -4.56
N PHE A 103 13.75 -10.84 -4.61
CA PHE A 103 13.11 -10.06 -5.67
C PHE A 103 13.91 -10.17 -6.97
N HIS A 104 13.23 -10.02 -8.10
CA HIS A 104 13.82 -10.06 -9.44
C HIS A 104 14.42 -8.71 -9.85
N THR A 105 13.81 -7.62 -9.36
CA THR A 105 14.19 -6.23 -9.68
C THR A 105 14.67 -5.49 -8.44
N ASP A 106 15.18 -4.28 -8.61
CA ASP A 106 15.59 -3.44 -7.48
C ASP A 106 14.33 -2.84 -6.81
N VAL A 107 14.01 -3.35 -5.62
CA VAL A 107 12.90 -2.88 -4.78
C VAL A 107 13.38 -2.01 -3.61
N LYS A 108 14.61 -1.51 -3.68
CA LYS A 108 15.19 -0.66 -2.64
C LYS A 108 14.33 0.59 -2.42
N ASN A 109 14.07 0.87 -1.15
CA ASN A 109 13.28 1.99 -0.68
C ASN A 109 11.79 1.94 -1.06
N VAL A 110 11.29 0.84 -1.61
CA VAL A 110 9.87 0.71 -1.93
C VAL A 110 9.03 0.75 -0.66
N ILE A 111 9.37 -0.07 0.32
CA ILE A 111 8.65 -0.08 1.61
C ILE A 111 9.03 1.12 2.47
N LEU A 112 10.27 1.61 2.36
CA LEU A 112 10.69 2.78 3.11
C LEU A 112 9.84 4.02 2.81
N TYR A 113 9.49 4.24 1.54
CA TYR A 113 8.83 5.47 1.08
C TYR A 113 7.35 5.31 0.73
N HIS A 114 6.69 4.19 1.07
CA HIS A 114 5.30 3.97 0.70
C HIS A 114 4.27 4.90 1.41
N HIS A 115 4.71 5.72 2.35
CA HIS A 115 3.91 6.78 2.96
C HIS A 115 4.38 8.20 2.62
N GLU A 116 5.29 8.34 1.64
CA GLU A 116 5.66 9.67 1.18
C GLU A 116 4.55 10.32 0.36
N ASN A 117 4.31 11.59 0.61
CA ASN A 117 3.41 12.41 -0.19
C ASN A 117 4.15 12.98 -1.41
N ALA A 118 3.42 13.20 -2.50
CA ALA A 118 3.98 13.71 -3.77
C ALA A 118 4.80 15.00 -3.60
N ASN A 119 4.38 15.89 -2.69
CA ASN A 119 5.04 17.18 -2.43
C ASN A 119 6.15 17.12 -1.36
N GLY A 120 6.53 15.94 -0.87
CA GLY A 120 7.56 15.79 0.16
C GLY A 120 7.12 16.11 1.59
N SER A 121 5.81 16.18 1.86
CA SER A 121 5.29 16.38 3.22
C SER A 121 5.14 15.08 4.02
N GLY A 122 5.63 13.96 3.48
CA GLY A 122 5.61 12.65 4.12
C GLY A 122 6.69 12.46 5.20
N PRO A 123 6.81 11.25 5.77
CA PRO A 123 7.66 10.95 6.93
C PRO A 123 9.16 11.21 6.72
N PHE A 124 9.65 11.08 5.49
CA PHE A 124 11.09 11.22 5.16
C PHE A 124 11.39 12.46 4.34
N GLY A 125 10.38 13.26 3.97
CA GLY A 125 10.53 14.49 3.23
C GLY A 125 10.98 14.31 1.78
N LYS A 126 10.63 13.17 1.15
CA LYS A 126 10.97 12.84 -0.24
C LYS A 126 9.86 13.26 -1.18
N THR A 127 10.23 14.00 -2.24
CA THR A 127 9.30 14.31 -3.33
C THR A 127 9.14 13.11 -4.27
N TRP A 128 8.09 13.12 -5.09
CA TRP A 128 7.79 12.02 -6.00
C TRP A 128 8.93 11.67 -6.98
N GLU A 129 9.79 12.63 -7.34
CA GLU A 129 10.97 12.36 -8.18
C GLU A 129 12.01 11.48 -7.48
N GLU A 130 12.06 11.50 -6.14
CA GLU A 130 12.98 10.73 -5.33
C GLU A 130 12.37 9.39 -4.87
N VAL A 131 11.04 9.22 -4.98
CA VAL A 131 10.28 8.07 -4.50
C VAL A 131 10.11 7.04 -5.62
N PRO A 132 10.45 5.75 -5.42
CA PRO A 132 10.22 4.70 -6.40
C PRO A 132 8.77 4.64 -6.87
N ILE A 133 8.53 4.36 -8.16
CA ILE A 133 7.17 4.25 -8.70
C ILE A 133 6.33 3.23 -7.95
N PHE A 134 6.89 2.11 -7.50
CA PHE A 134 6.18 1.11 -6.70
C PHE A 134 5.66 1.68 -5.39
N SER A 135 6.46 2.51 -4.70
CA SER A 135 6.02 3.18 -3.47
C SER A 135 4.84 4.11 -3.73
N ARG A 136 4.87 4.88 -4.84
CA ARG A 136 3.79 5.82 -5.21
C ARG A 136 2.49 5.09 -5.54
N ILE A 137 2.58 3.96 -6.24
CA ILE A 137 1.44 3.08 -6.54
C ILE A 137 0.86 2.49 -5.25
N ILE A 138 1.72 1.94 -4.38
CA ILE A 138 1.30 1.36 -3.10
C ILE A 138 0.68 2.44 -2.21
N HIS A 139 1.27 3.64 -2.13
CA HIS A 139 0.75 4.76 -1.37
C HIS A 139 -0.70 5.09 -1.73
N LEU A 140 -1.00 5.25 -3.02
CA LEU A 140 -2.36 5.55 -3.48
C LEU A 140 -3.32 4.41 -3.15
N SER A 141 -2.93 3.16 -3.36
CA SER A 141 -3.75 1.97 -3.08
C SER A 141 -4.06 1.84 -1.59
N ASP A 142 -3.04 1.98 -0.73
CA ASP A 142 -3.16 1.92 0.73
C ASP A 142 -4.09 3.03 1.25
N LEU A 143 -3.87 4.26 0.79
CA LEU A 143 -4.65 5.42 1.17
C LEU A 143 -6.14 5.24 0.84
N LEU A 144 -6.46 4.73 -0.35
CA LEU A 144 -7.84 4.47 -0.76
C LEU A 144 -8.47 3.34 0.06
N ASP A 145 -7.76 2.26 0.30
CA ASP A 145 -8.30 1.13 1.07
C ASP A 145 -8.52 1.49 2.53
N ARG A 146 -7.61 2.21 3.17
CA ARG A 146 -7.77 2.72 4.54
C ARG A 146 -8.94 3.70 4.65
N ALA A 147 -9.12 4.60 3.67
CA ALA A 147 -10.20 5.57 3.70
C ALA A 147 -11.59 4.97 3.45
N TYR A 148 -11.66 3.96 2.60
CA TYR A 148 -12.92 3.49 2.03
C TYR A 148 -13.16 1.98 2.14
N GLY A 149 -12.16 1.13 2.28
CA GLY A 149 -12.29 -0.32 2.30
C GLY A 149 -13.29 -0.84 3.33
N ALA A 150 -13.27 -0.30 4.55
CA ALA A 150 -14.24 -0.66 5.61
C ALA A 150 -15.66 -0.13 5.37
N LYS A 151 -15.85 0.83 4.45
CA LYS A 151 -17.16 1.44 4.13
C LYS A 151 -17.89 0.72 3.00
N GLY A 152 -17.20 -0.23 2.35
CA GLY A 152 -17.67 -0.94 1.17
C GLY A 152 -17.46 -0.15 -0.13
N PHE A 153 -17.45 -0.88 -1.23
CA PHE A 153 -17.18 -0.34 -2.56
C PHE A 153 -18.51 -0.08 -3.29
N THR A 154 -19.03 1.13 -3.16
CA THR A 154 -20.30 1.59 -3.75
C THR A 154 -20.04 2.75 -4.71
N GLU A 155 -21.05 3.11 -5.51
CA GLU A 155 -20.96 4.27 -6.40
C GLU A 155 -20.72 5.59 -5.63
N ASP A 156 -21.33 5.76 -4.47
CA ASP A 156 -21.13 6.94 -3.61
C ASP A 156 -19.67 7.01 -3.12
N ILE A 157 -19.09 5.87 -2.73
CA ILE A 157 -17.69 5.76 -2.31
C ILE A 157 -16.76 6.00 -3.52
N PHE A 158 -17.08 5.47 -4.70
CA PHE A 158 -16.33 5.76 -5.92
C PHE A 158 -16.25 7.26 -6.21
N ASN A 159 -17.39 7.95 -6.18
CA ASN A 159 -17.43 9.39 -6.42
C ASN A 159 -16.62 10.19 -5.37
N LYS A 160 -16.65 9.76 -4.10
CA LYS A 160 -15.85 10.36 -3.03
C LYS A 160 -14.35 10.10 -3.23
N ALA A 161 -13.97 8.90 -3.63
CA ALA A 161 -12.58 8.54 -3.93
C ALA A 161 -12.04 9.36 -5.12
N CYS A 162 -12.77 9.44 -6.22
CA CYS A 162 -12.40 10.28 -7.38
C CYS A 162 -12.26 11.77 -6.98
N GLY A 163 -13.22 12.30 -6.20
CA GLY A 163 -13.15 13.68 -5.71
C GLY A 163 -11.94 13.92 -4.81
N TYR A 164 -11.61 12.98 -3.94
CA TYR A 164 -10.42 13.05 -3.10
C TYR A 164 -9.13 13.04 -3.92
N LEU A 165 -9.01 12.12 -4.89
CA LEU A 165 -7.84 12.01 -5.76
C LEU A 165 -7.59 13.31 -6.52
N HIS A 166 -8.60 13.86 -7.21
CA HIS A 166 -8.48 15.13 -7.94
C HIS A 166 -8.13 16.34 -7.05
N GLN A 167 -8.54 16.34 -5.78
CA GLN A 167 -8.20 17.43 -4.86
C GLN A 167 -6.77 17.33 -4.33
N ASN A 168 -6.18 16.15 -4.35
CA ASN A 168 -4.89 15.86 -3.71
C ASN A 168 -3.79 15.41 -4.68
N GLU A 169 -4.08 15.33 -5.99
CA GLU A 169 -3.07 15.05 -7.01
C GLU A 169 -1.99 16.14 -7.01
N GLY A 170 -0.74 15.72 -7.22
CA GLY A 170 0.44 16.59 -7.16
C GLY A 170 0.80 17.08 -5.75
N THR A 171 -0.01 16.78 -4.73
CA THR A 171 0.27 17.14 -3.32
C THR A 171 0.44 15.92 -2.42
N VAL A 172 -0.59 15.11 -2.27
CA VAL A 172 -0.56 13.88 -1.48
C VAL A 172 -0.26 12.69 -2.38
N VAL A 173 -0.93 12.58 -3.52
CA VAL A 173 -0.80 11.48 -4.47
C VAL A 173 -0.18 11.94 -5.78
N ASP A 174 0.53 11.05 -6.41
CA ASP A 174 1.17 11.28 -7.71
C ASP A 174 0.14 11.34 -8.83
N GLU A 175 0.26 12.33 -9.72
CA GLU A 175 -0.69 12.56 -10.83
C GLU A 175 -0.75 11.35 -11.78
N GLU A 176 0.42 10.76 -12.11
CA GLU A 176 0.52 9.60 -12.99
C GLU A 176 -0.19 8.38 -12.38
N CYS A 177 -0.08 8.20 -11.04
CA CYS A 177 -0.77 7.15 -10.34
C CYS A 177 -2.29 7.39 -10.24
N VAL A 178 -2.73 8.64 -10.12
CA VAL A 178 -4.17 9.00 -10.18
C VAL A 178 -4.75 8.65 -11.52
N ASP A 179 -4.10 9.04 -12.61
CA ASP A 179 -4.54 8.71 -13.97
C ASP A 179 -4.59 7.20 -14.19
N ALA A 180 -3.58 6.47 -13.74
CA ALA A 180 -3.54 5.01 -13.83
C ALA A 180 -4.69 4.34 -13.04
N PHE A 181 -5.01 4.86 -11.85
CA PHE A 181 -6.13 4.36 -11.04
C PHE A 181 -7.48 4.58 -11.75
N LEU A 182 -7.73 5.79 -12.25
CA LEU A 182 -8.98 6.11 -12.92
C LEU A 182 -9.18 5.29 -14.21
N GLN A 183 -8.09 4.95 -14.91
CA GLN A 183 -8.13 4.07 -16.08
C GLN A 183 -8.37 2.60 -15.69
N ALA A 184 -7.69 2.11 -14.64
CA ALA A 184 -7.80 0.74 -14.18
C ALA A 184 -9.17 0.44 -13.54
N PHE A 185 -9.74 1.40 -12.83
CA PHE A 185 -10.96 1.24 -12.03
C PHE A 185 -12.11 2.16 -12.46
N PRO A 186 -12.68 1.97 -13.67
CA PRO A 186 -14.00 2.53 -13.96
C PRO A 186 -15.02 1.98 -12.94
N LEU A 187 -16.13 2.68 -12.71
CA LEU A 187 -17.12 2.33 -11.69
C LEU A 187 -17.47 0.82 -11.63
N PRO A 188 -17.75 0.11 -12.74
CA PRO A 188 -18.07 -1.32 -12.66
C PRO A 188 -16.94 -2.16 -12.07
N HIS A 189 -15.67 -1.84 -12.37
CA HIS A 189 -14.51 -2.55 -11.84
C HIS A 189 -14.26 -2.18 -10.37
N PHE A 190 -14.42 -0.91 -10.00
CA PHE A 190 -14.30 -0.47 -8.61
C PHE A 190 -15.28 -1.21 -7.69
N LEU A 191 -16.51 -1.47 -8.14
CA LEU A 191 -17.51 -2.18 -7.36
C LEU A 191 -17.08 -3.62 -7.02
N THR A 192 -16.28 -4.27 -7.88
CA THR A 192 -15.81 -5.64 -7.65
C THR A 192 -14.83 -5.76 -6.49
N LEU A 193 -14.18 -4.67 -6.07
CA LEU A 193 -13.27 -4.67 -4.91
C LEU A 193 -13.97 -5.08 -3.59
N GLY A 194 -15.29 -5.00 -3.53
CA GLY A 194 -16.11 -5.41 -2.39
C GLY A 194 -16.61 -6.86 -2.45
N GLU A 195 -16.29 -7.61 -3.50
CA GLU A 195 -16.78 -8.97 -3.66
C GLU A 195 -15.92 -9.98 -2.86
N ASP A 196 -16.54 -11.06 -2.41
CA ASP A 196 -15.86 -12.13 -1.65
C ASP A 196 -14.85 -12.96 -2.47
N SER A 197 -14.75 -12.68 -3.77
CA SER A 197 -13.81 -13.33 -4.68
C SER A 197 -12.35 -12.91 -4.51
N PHE A 198 -12.08 -11.94 -3.65
CA PHE A 198 -10.72 -11.52 -3.28
C PHE A 198 -10.15 -12.34 -2.13
#